data_0c157af5a264818e0baa0e14fbf6d04c
#
_entry.id   0c157af5a264818e0baa0e14fbf6d04c
#
_cell.length_a   1.000
_cell.length_b   1.000
_cell.length_c   1.000
_cell.angle_alpha   90.00
_cell.angle_beta   90.00
_cell.angle_gamma   90.00
#
_symmetry.space_group_name_H-M   'P 1'
#
loop_
_entity.id
_entity.type
_entity.pdbx_description
1 polymer ?
#
loop_
_entity_poly.entity_id
_entity_poly.type
_entity_poly.pdbx_seq_one_letter_code
_entity_poly.pdbx_strand_id
1 'polypeptide(L)'
;LSNYLTSKELIQHFCKLVAAGGGMTLNVGPTADGKIPLIQQERLKDLGDWLKINGEAIYETRPFTHFYEYEQVEVTRTDSVLNFNWKRNSPDKRISYDNFDAQWNGTICPKYNEKYTFEIEAEDYAMVIVGNDTIINYTKPSGNATESNAEEAQKHNATKATIKLKKGETYPIKIIYKETNLEAVMKLW
;
A
#
# COMPACT_ATOMS: atom_id res chain seq x y z
N LEU A 1 -20.53 -14.99 26.50
CA LEU A 1 -19.53 -13.90 26.80
C LEU A 1 -18.72 -13.48 25.57
N SER A 2 -18.79 -14.23 24.44
CA SER A 2 -17.99 -13.96 23.23
C SER A 2 -18.41 -12.72 22.41
N ASN A 3 -19.51 -12.06 22.74
CA ASN A 3 -20.04 -10.93 21.98
C ASN A 3 -19.69 -9.56 22.57
N TYR A 4 -18.91 -9.50 23.64
CA TYR A 4 -18.48 -8.24 24.26
C TYR A 4 -16.97 -8.07 24.10
N LEU A 5 -16.57 -6.85 23.74
CA LEU A 5 -15.16 -6.48 23.73
C LEU A 5 -14.57 -6.61 25.14
N THR A 6 -13.34 -7.03 25.23
CA THR A 6 -12.55 -6.90 26.45
C THR A 6 -12.25 -5.44 26.75
N SER A 7 -11.92 -5.10 27.99
CA SER A 7 -11.52 -3.72 28.35
C SER A 7 -10.33 -3.23 27.53
N LYS A 8 -9.37 -4.11 27.26
CA LYS A 8 -8.19 -3.81 26.43
C LYS A 8 -8.60 -3.46 24.99
N GLU A 9 -9.43 -4.27 24.37
CA GLU A 9 -9.91 -4.03 22.99
C GLU A 9 -10.73 -2.75 22.90
N LEU A 10 -11.60 -2.47 23.88
CA LEU A 10 -12.40 -1.25 23.97
C LEU A 10 -11.48 -0.01 24.04
N ILE A 11 -10.49 -0.01 24.94
CA ILE A 11 -9.56 1.09 25.13
C ILE A 11 -8.72 1.29 23.85
N GLN A 12 -8.20 0.22 23.26
CA GLN A 12 -7.44 0.30 22.01
C GLN A 12 -8.26 0.87 20.85
N HIS A 13 -9.54 0.46 20.75
CA HIS A 13 -10.45 0.97 19.73
C HIS A 13 -10.73 2.45 19.92
N PHE A 14 -10.97 2.86 21.16
CA PHE A 14 -11.17 4.26 21.54
C PHE A 14 -9.95 5.12 21.19
N CYS A 15 -8.74 4.70 21.58
CA CYS A 15 -7.50 5.41 21.26
C CYS A 15 -7.30 5.59 19.75
N LYS A 16 -7.55 4.54 18.97
CA LYS A 16 -7.46 4.61 17.50
C LYS A 16 -8.42 5.63 16.90
N LEU A 17 -9.67 5.67 17.36
CA LEU A 17 -10.65 6.62 16.87
C LEU A 17 -10.27 8.07 17.21
N VAL A 18 -9.83 8.32 18.44
CA VAL A 18 -9.41 9.67 18.87
C VAL A 18 -8.16 10.12 18.12
N ALA A 19 -7.16 9.23 17.99
CA ALA A 19 -5.97 9.51 17.19
C ALA A 19 -6.30 9.84 15.73
N ALA A 20 -7.38 9.26 15.20
CA ALA A 20 -7.91 9.55 13.87
C ALA A 20 -8.73 10.87 13.79
N GLY A 21 -8.82 11.63 14.85
CA GLY A 21 -9.65 12.84 14.89
C GLY A 21 -11.14 12.56 15.00
N GLY A 22 -11.50 11.31 15.23
CA GLY A 22 -12.88 10.87 15.44
C GLY A 22 -13.29 10.88 16.90
N GLY A 23 -14.58 10.59 17.15
CA GLY A 23 -15.13 10.35 18.47
C GLY A 23 -15.77 8.96 18.54
N MET A 24 -16.02 8.51 19.77
CA MET A 24 -16.70 7.23 19.99
C MET A 24 -18.02 7.45 20.75
N THR A 25 -19.11 6.95 20.18
CA THR A 25 -20.37 6.78 20.90
C THR A 25 -20.47 5.33 21.34
N LEU A 26 -20.35 5.08 22.65
CA LEU A 26 -20.46 3.76 23.21
C LEU A 26 -21.90 3.49 23.66
N ASN A 27 -22.58 2.61 22.92
CA ASN A 27 -23.93 2.22 23.23
C ASN A 27 -23.97 1.20 24.39
N VAL A 28 -24.91 1.38 25.28
CA VAL A 28 -25.22 0.43 26.36
C VAL A 28 -26.70 0.01 26.26
N GLY A 29 -26.92 -1.30 26.22
CA GLY A 29 -28.26 -1.87 26.12
C GLY A 29 -28.78 -2.29 27.52
N PRO A 30 -29.91 -1.77 28.00
CA PRO A 30 -30.51 -2.20 29.25
C PRO A 30 -31.09 -3.62 29.15
N THR A 31 -31.11 -4.31 30.28
CA THR A 31 -31.87 -5.55 30.46
C THR A 31 -33.38 -5.28 30.50
N ALA A 32 -34.21 -6.33 30.42
CA ALA A 32 -35.64 -6.19 30.44
C ALA A 32 -36.19 -5.49 31.70
N ASP A 33 -35.44 -5.53 32.82
CA ASP A 33 -35.73 -4.84 34.08
C ASP A 33 -35.11 -3.44 34.16
N GLY A 34 -34.62 -2.89 33.05
CA GLY A 34 -34.12 -1.53 32.92
C GLY A 34 -32.72 -1.30 33.50
N LYS A 35 -31.97 -2.34 33.82
CA LYS A 35 -30.60 -2.22 34.35
C LYS A 35 -29.57 -2.41 33.27
N ILE A 36 -28.45 -1.72 33.39
CA ILE A 36 -27.27 -1.96 32.54
C ILE A 36 -26.63 -3.28 32.98
N PRO A 37 -26.39 -4.24 32.05
CA PRO A 37 -25.68 -5.49 32.37
C PRO A 37 -24.34 -5.27 33.06
N LEU A 38 -23.99 -6.11 34.04
CA LEU A 38 -22.78 -5.98 34.82
C LEU A 38 -21.53 -5.89 33.96
N ILE A 39 -21.45 -6.71 32.91
CA ILE A 39 -20.31 -6.71 31.97
C ILE A 39 -20.12 -5.35 31.28
N GLN A 40 -21.20 -4.65 30.95
CA GLN A 40 -21.12 -3.31 30.33
C GLN A 40 -20.72 -2.26 31.39
N GLN A 41 -21.23 -2.36 32.63
CA GLN A 41 -20.81 -1.49 33.72
C GLN A 41 -19.30 -1.64 33.99
N GLU A 42 -18.79 -2.88 34.02
CA GLU A 42 -17.34 -3.14 34.18
C GLU A 42 -16.52 -2.49 33.07
N ARG A 43 -16.93 -2.63 31.80
CA ARG A 43 -16.22 -2.02 30.66
C ARG A 43 -16.19 -0.50 30.74
N LEU A 44 -17.31 0.12 31.12
CA LEU A 44 -17.39 1.57 31.32
C LEU A 44 -16.47 2.03 32.47
N LYS A 45 -16.46 1.26 33.56
CA LYS A 45 -15.59 1.54 34.71
C LYS A 45 -14.12 1.42 34.34
N ASP A 46 -13.74 0.35 33.66
CA ASP A 46 -12.34 0.12 33.21
C ASP A 46 -11.86 1.23 32.28
N LEU A 47 -12.71 1.66 31.34
CA LEU A 47 -12.41 2.80 30.47
C LEU A 47 -12.27 4.10 31.28
N GLY A 48 -13.17 4.34 32.23
CA GLY A 48 -13.14 5.52 33.11
C GLY A 48 -11.90 5.53 34.00
N ASP A 49 -11.51 4.40 34.56
CA ASP A 49 -10.30 4.28 35.39
C ASP A 49 -9.01 4.47 34.56
N TRP A 50 -8.99 3.95 33.33
CA TRP A 50 -7.90 4.19 32.38
C TRP A 50 -7.79 5.68 32.03
N LEU A 51 -8.92 6.36 31.77
CA LEU A 51 -8.95 7.80 31.45
C LEU A 51 -8.49 8.69 32.61
N LYS A 52 -8.68 8.28 33.85
CA LYS A 52 -8.16 9.03 35.01
C LYS A 52 -6.63 9.13 35.00
N ILE A 53 -5.96 8.11 34.46
CA ILE A 53 -4.50 8.04 34.41
C ILE A 53 -3.97 8.62 33.09
N ASN A 54 -4.64 8.33 31.98
CA ASN A 54 -4.16 8.60 30.63
C ASN A 54 -4.96 9.70 29.90
N GLY A 55 -5.84 10.41 30.59
CA GLY A 55 -6.75 11.38 29.98
C GLY A 55 -6.03 12.52 29.28
N GLU A 56 -4.82 12.91 29.71
CA GLU A 56 -4.00 13.91 29.03
C GLU A 56 -3.67 13.56 27.58
N ALA A 57 -3.59 12.27 27.24
CA ALA A 57 -3.37 11.80 25.89
C ALA A 57 -4.65 11.83 25.01
N ILE A 58 -5.80 12.12 25.61
CA ILE A 58 -7.11 12.08 24.97
C ILE A 58 -7.77 13.47 24.94
N TYR A 59 -7.80 14.13 26.12
CA TYR A 59 -8.50 15.40 26.27
C TYR A 59 -7.65 16.56 25.72
N GLU A 60 -8.32 17.48 25.00
CA GLU A 60 -7.68 18.67 24.42
C GLU A 60 -6.56 18.36 23.41
N THR A 61 -6.49 17.11 22.94
CA THR A 61 -5.54 16.72 21.91
C THR A 61 -6.09 17.01 20.51
N ARG A 62 -5.20 17.05 19.54
CA ARG A 62 -5.52 17.14 18.11
C ARG A 62 -4.87 15.95 17.40
N PRO A 63 -5.52 15.40 16.37
CA PRO A 63 -4.89 14.36 15.58
C PRO A 63 -3.61 14.89 14.94
N PHE A 64 -2.58 14.05 14.97
CA PHE A 64 -1.36 14.36 14.24
C PHE A 64 -1.64 14.26 12.72
N THR A 65 -1.04 15.15 11.93
CA THR A 65 -1.29 15.23 10.48
C THR A 65 -0.83 14.00 9.71
N HIS A 66 0.04 13.18 10.33
CA HIS A 66 0.49 11.91 9.78
C HIS A 66 0.16 10.81 10.79
N PHE A 67 -0.83 9.99 10.46
CA PHE A 67 -1.37 8.92 11.32
C PHE A 67 -0.37 7.83 11.68
N TYR A 68 0.61 7.62 10.81
CA TYR A 68 1.68 6.67 10.98
C TYR A 68 2.97 7.29 10.44
N GLU A 69 3.93 7.60 11.32
CA GLU A 69 5.31 7.60 10.88
C GLU A 69 5.68 6.14 10.63
N TYR A 70 5.52 5.69 9.39
CA TYR A 70 6.20 4.48 8.98
C TYR A 70 7.69 4.83 8.93
N GLU A 71 8.51 4.18 9.74
CA GLU A 71 9.93 4.08 9.40
C GLU A 71 9.98 3.65 7.93
N GLN A 72 10.54 4.50 7.08
CA GLN A 72 10.78 4.10 5.70
C GLN A 72 11.84 3.00 5.73
N VAL A 73 11.38 1.77 5.65
CA VAL A 73 12.27 0.62 5.58
C VAL A 73 12.72 0.49 4.14
N GLU A 74 14.01 0.71 3.89
CA GLU A 74 14.63 0.47 2.60
C GLU A 74 15.36 -0.87 2.61
N VAL A 75 15.15 -1.67 1.56
CA VAL A 75 15.81 -2.96 1.34
C VAL A 75 16.47 -2.96 -0.01
N THR A 76 17.79 -3.02 -0.03
CA THR A 76 18.58 -3.13 -1.27
C THR A 76 19.02 -4.56 -1.48
N ARG A 77 18.81 -5.08 -2.70
CA ARG A 77 19.26 -6.41 -3.14
C ARG A 77 19.56 -6.41 -4.64
N THR A 78 20.18 -7.48 -5.12
CA THR A 78 20.39 -7.71 -6.56
C THR A 78 19.50 -8.85 -7.02
N ASP A 79 18.72 -8.61 -8.06
CA ASP A 79 17.86 -9.58 -8.71
C ASP A 79 18.40 -9.92 -10.09
N SER A 80 18.59 -11.21 -10.40
CA SER A 80 19.08 -11.65 -11.71
C SER A 80 18.02 -11.61 -12.81
N VAL A 81 16.74 -11.65 -12.43
CA VAL A 81 15.57 -11.57 -13.31
C VAL A 81 14.44 -10.83 -12.61
N LEU A 82 13.63 -10.11 -13.36
CA LEU A 82 12.40 -9.52 -12.86
C LEU A 82 11.23 -10.44 -13.20
N ASN A 83 10.94 -11.38 -12.31
CA ASN A 83 9.82 -12.30 -12.44
C ASN A 83 9.23 -12.56 -11.06
N PHE A 84 8.51 -11.55 -10.56
CA PHE A 84 7.96 -11.56 -9.21
C PHE A 84 6.44 -11.67 -9.24
N ASN A 85 5.94 -12.57 -8.43
CA ASN A 85 4.54 -12.67 -8.06
C ASN A 85 4.46 -12.90 -6.55
N TRP A 86 4.36 -11.81 -5.83
CA TRP A 86 4.28 -11.86 -4.35
C TRP A 86 2.88 -12.19 -3.86
N LYS A 87 1.86 -12.11 -4.75
CA LYS A 87 0.45 -12.22 -4.36
C LYS A 87 0.12 -11.22 -3.26
N ARG A 88 -0.42 -11.67 -2.12
CA ARG A 88 -0.68 -10.85 -0.93
C ARG A 88 0.48 -10.91 0.08
N ASN A 89 1.71 -11.01 -0.38
CA ASN A 89 2.91 -10.99 0.43
C ASN A 89 3.82 -9.84 -0.02
N SER A 90 4.81 -9.54 0.79
CA SER A 90 5.79 -8.50 0.51
C SER A 90 7.06 -9.05 -0.16
N PRO A 91 7.84 -8.20 -0.83
CA PRO A 91 9.13 -8.58 -1.41
C PRO A 91 10.20 -8.93 -0.35
N ASP A 92 10.03 -8.48 0.89
CA ASP A 92 10.90 -8.76 2.04
C ASP A 92 10.07 -8.67 3.33
N LYS A 93 10.41 -9.49 4.34
CA LYS A 93 9.71 -9.54 5.62
C LYS A 93 9.67 -8.20 6.40
N ARG A 94 10.55 -7.27 6.07
CA ARG A 94 10.64 -5.92 6.65
C ARG A 94 9.75 -4.91 5.95
N ILE A 95 9.28 -5.21 4.74
CA ILE A 95 8.44 -4.37 3.90
C ILE A 95 6.98 -4.76 4.12
N SER A 96 6.07 -3.80 4.16
CA SER A 96 4.62 -4.07 4.16
C SER A 96 4.22 -4.86 2.91
N TYR A 97 3.17 -5.68 3.01
CA TYR A 97 2.61 -6.37 1.85
C TYR A 97 1.80 -5.47 0.91
N ASP A 98 1.32 -4.33 1.43
CA ASP A 98 0.65 -3.27 0.66
C ASP A 98 1.41 -1.95 0.82
N ASN A 99 1.22 -1.03 -0.14
CA ASN A 99 1.81 0.31 -0.16
C ASN A 99 3.34 0.29 -0.10
N PHE A 100 3.97 -0.41 -1.05
CA PHE A 100 5.41 -0.36 -1.21
C PHE A 100 5.81 0.03 -2.64
N ASP A 101 6.97 0.65 -2.74
CA ASP A 101 7.61 0.97 -4.02
C ASP A 101 8.83 0.07 -4.21
N ALA A 102 9.07 -0.35 -5.45
CA ALA A 102 10.30 -1.03 -5.84
C ALA A 102 10.95 -0.34 -7.05
N GLN A 103 12.28 -0.26 -7.03
CA GLN A 103 13.04 0.30 -8.14
C GLN A 103 14.20 -0.61 -8.48
N TRP A 104 14.32 -0.97 -9.75
CA TRP A 104 15.48 -1.67 -10.27
C TRP A 104 16.27 -0.75 -11.19
N ASN A 105 17.59 -0.78 -11.04
CA ASN A 105 18.53 -0.09 -11.89
C ASN A 105 19.50 -1.12 -12.46
N GLY A 106 19.73 -1.06 -13.76
CA GLY A 106 20.59 -2.01 -14.45
C GLY A 106 21.16 -1.43 -15.74
N THR A 107 21.74 -2.31 -16.54
CA THR A 107 22.38 -1.94 -17.79
C THR A 107 22.06 -2.98 -18.86
N ILE A 108 21.69 -2.53 -20.05
CA ILE A 108 21.47 -3.37 -21.22
C ILE A 108 22.65 -3.24 -22.16
N CYS A 109 23.23 -4.39 -22.53
CA CYS A 109 24.28 -4.49 -23.55
C CYS A 109 23.74 -5.30 -24.75
N PRO A 110 23.22 -4.65 -25.80
CA PRO A 110 22.62 -5.32 -26.93
C PRO A 110 23.61 -6.18 -27.70
N LYS A 111 23.21 -7.40 -28.07
CA LYS A 111 24.04 -8.31 -28.88
C LYS A 111 23.99 -7.97 -30.37
N TYR A 112 22.92 -7.33 -30.83
CA TYR A 112 22.64 -7.04 -32.23
C TYR A 112 22.12 -5.62 -32.45
N ASN A 113 22.24 -5.09 -33.67
CA ASN A 113 21.64 -3.82 -34.09
C ASN A 113 20.19 -4.07 -34.53
N GLU A 114 19.26 -4.12 -33.59
CA GLU A 114 17.89 -4.46 -33.90
C GLU A 114 16.86 -3.76 -32.99
N LYS A 115 15.59 -4.04 -33.23
CA LYS A 115 14.51 -3.64 -32.34
C LYS A 115 14.35 -4.65 -31.22
N TYR A 116 14.49 -4.18 -30.00
CA TYR A 116 14.23 -4.95 -28.79
C TYR A 116 12.84 -4.63 -28.29
N THR A 117 12.09 -5.65 -27.94
CA THR A 117 10.75 -5.53 -27.38
C THR A 117 10.81 -5.82 -25.90
N PHE A 118 10.24 -4.93 -25.11
CA PHE A 118 10.04 -5.08 -23.67
C PHE A 118 8.58 -5.30 -23.40
N GLU A 119 8.26 -6.23 -22.53
CA GLU A 119 6.89 -6.54 -22.12
C GLU A 119 6.83 -6.67 -20.61
N ILE A 120 5.81 -6.08 -19.96
CA ILE A 120 5.60 -6.16 -18.53
C ILE A 120 4.29 -6.84 -18.19
N GLU A 121 4.27 -7.51 -17.04
CA GLU A 121 3.07 -7.83 -16.26
C GLU A 121 3.23 -7.14 -14.92
N ALA A 122 2.38 -6.17 -14.63
CA ALA A 122 2.43 -5.42 -13.40
C ALA A 122 1.01 -5.22 -12.84
N GLU A 123 0.91 -5.25 -11.54
CA GLU A 123 -0.26 -4.80 -10.79
C GLU A 123 -0.05 -3.34 -10.40
N ASP A 124 -1.10 -2.53 -10.32
CA ASP A 124 -1.15 -1.10 -10.03
C ASP A 124 -0.32 -0.21 -10.98
N TYR A 125 0.97 -0.03 -10.77
CA TYR A 125 1.77 0.90 -11.57
C TYR A 125 3.15 0.34 -11.91
N ALA A 126 3.59 0.51 -13.16
CA ALA A 126 4.96 0.24 -13.57
C ALA A 126 5.45 1.21 -14.66
N MET A 127 6.72 1.61 -14.57
CA MET A 127 7.41 2.43 -15.56
C MET A 127 8.72 1.78 -15.95
N VAL A 128 9.00 1.72 -17.25
CA VAL A 128 10.28 1.24 -17.79
C VAL A 128 10.95 2.35 -18.60
N ILE A 129 12.17 2.69 -18.21
CA ILE A 129 12.99 3.71 -18.84
C ILE A 129 14.26 3.03 -19.37
N VAL A 130 14.59 3.26 -20.65
CA VAL A 130 15.80 2.76 -21.29
C VAL A 130 16.58 3.95 -21.87
N GLY A 131 17.80 4.16 -21.41
CA GLY A 131 18.52 5.39 -21.70
C GLY A 131 17.82 6.59 -21.10
N ASN A 132 17.36 7.51 -21.96
CA ASN A 132 16.59 8.68 -21.56
C ASN A 132 15.09 8.57 -21.92
N ASP A 133 14.69 7.45 -22.53
CA ASP A 133 13.34 7.28 -23.04
C ASP A 133 12.48 6.46 -22.08
N THR A 134 11.34 7.00 -21.67
CA THR A 134 10.29 6.23 -20.99
C THR A 134 9.55 5.42 -22.06
N ILE A 135 9.82 4.11 -22.12
CA ILE A 135 9.27 3.22 -23.14
C ILE A 135 7.95 2.60 -22.71
N ILE A 136 7.75 2.40 -21.40
CA ILE A 136 6.49 1.91 -20.82
C ILE A 136 6.13 2.81 -19.64
N ASN A 137 4.88 3.22 -19.58
CA ASN A 137 4.29 3.90 -18.43
C ASN A 137 2.88 3.33 -18.24
N TYR A 138 2.76 2.38 -17.34
CA TYR A 138 1.55 1.60 -17.10
C TYR A 138 0.90 1.98 -15.79
N THR A 139 -0.40 2.17 -15.81
CA THR A 139 -1.25 2.29 -14.61
C THR A 139 -2.45 1.36 -14.80
N LYS A 140 -2.72 0.52 -13.82
CA LYS A 140 -3.88 -0.38 -13.85
C LYS A 140 -5.17 0.43 -14.06
N PRO A 141 -6.00 0.09 -15.05
CA PRO A 141 -7.27 0.79 -15.26
C PRO A 141 -8.18 0.63 -14.04
N SER A 142 -8.66 1.74 -13.49
CA SER A 142 -9.71 1.70 -12.48
C SER A 142 -11.03 1.28 -13.15
N GLY A 143 -11.78 0.35 -12.55
CA GLY A 143 -12.98 -0.28 -13.13
C GLY A 143 -14.18 0.64 -13.45
N ASN A 144 -14.00 1.99 -13.42
CA ASN A 144 -15.01 3.00 -13.73
C ASN A 144 -14.58 3.96 -14.85
N ALA A 145 -13.63 3.60 -15.72
CA ALA A 145 -13.27 4.43 -16.87
C ALA A 145 -14.40 4.41 -17.89
N THR A 146 -15.14 5.51 -18.00
CA THR A 146 -16.08 5.77 -19.10
C THR A 146 -15.31 5.98 -20.40
N GLU A 147 -15.83 5.45 -21.51
CA GLU A 147 -15.22 5.33 -22.86
C GLU A 147 -14.77 6.65 -23.53
N SER A 148 -14.76 7.79 -22.86
CA SER A 148 -14.57 9.10 -23.51
C SER A 148 -13.11 9.50 -23.82
N ASN A 149 -12.09 8.73 -23.43
CA ASN A 149 -10.68 9.04 -23.70
C ASN A 149 -9.84 7.78 -24.04
N ALA A 150 -10.41 6.87 -24.83
CA ALA A 150 -9.83 5.57 -25.13
C ALA A 150 -8.45 5.62 -25.83
N GLU A 151 -8.19 6.61 -26.69
CA GLU A 151 -6.90 6.70 -27.41
C GLU A 151 -5.74 7.21 -26.53
N GLU A 152 -5.99 8.19 -25.65
CA GLU A 152 -4.98 8.64 -24.69
C GLU A 152 -4.74 7.59 -23.57
N ALA A 153 -5.81 6.93 -23.11
CA ALA A 153 -5.71 5.85 -22.14
C ALA A 153 -4.90 4.65 -22.67
N GLN A 154 -5.05 4.30 -23.96
CA GLN A 154 -4.26 3.23 -24.58
C GLN A 154 -2.76 3.56 -24.69
N LYS A 155 -2.40 4.83 -24.89
CA LYS A 155 -0.99 5.26 -24.96
C LYS A 155 -0.30 5.24 -23.59
N HIS A 156 -1.04 5.44 -22.51
CA HIS A 156 -0.53 5.41 -21.14
C HIS A 156 -0.63 4.03 -20.45
N ASN A 157 -1.29 3.05 -21.07
CA ASN A 157 -1.50 1.71 -20.52
C ASN A 157 -0.83 0.59 -21.33
N ALA A 158 0.13 0.94 -22.19
CA ALA A 158 0.85 -0.05 -22.97
C ALA A 158 1.73 -0.91 -22.05
N THR A 159 1.48 -2.22 -22.04
CA THR A 159 2.31 -3.22 -21.34
C THR A 159 3.49 -3.68 -22.18
N LYS A 160 3.61 -3.22 -23.43
CA LYS A 160 4.62 -3.62 -24.40
C LYS A 160 5.15 -2.43 -25.19
N ALA A 161 6.46 -2.36 -25.34
CA ALA A 161 7.15 -1.33 -26.11
C ALA A 161 8.34 -1.89 -26.89
N THR A 162 8.69 -1.21 -27.97
CA THR A 162 9.84 -1.59 -28.82
C THR A 162 10.77 -0.39 -29.01
N ILE A 163 12.05 -0.60 -28.78
CA ILE A 163 13.10 0.40 -28.96
C ILE A 163 14.24 -0.17 -29.82
N LYS A 164 14.86 0.67 -30.67
CA LYS A 164 16.07 0.29 -31.41
C LYS A 164 17.30 0.47 -30.53
N LEU A 165 18.05 -0.60 -30.36
CA LEU A 165 19.32 -0.57 -29.64
C LEU A 165 20.46 -1.00 -30.56
N LYS A 166 21.68 -0.54 -30.27
CA LYS A 166 22.86 -0.81 -31.10
C LYS A 166 23.85 -1.71 -30.36
N LYS A 167 24.40 -2.66 -31.08
CA LYS A 167 25.49 -3.52 -30.59
C LYS A 167 26.70 -2.67 -30.20
N GLY A 168 27.27 -2.97 -29.04
CA GLY A 168 28.44 -2.30 -28.52
C GLY A 168 28.18 -1.00 -27.74
N GLU A 169 26.93 -0.52 -27.77
CA GLU A 169 26.47 0.55 -26.88
C GLU A 169 25.94 -0.05 -25.56
N THR A 170 25.92 0.78 -24.53
CA THR A 170 25.42 0.42 -23.21
C THR A 170 24.32 1.37 -22.82
N TYR A 171 23.15 0.82 -22.45
CA TYR A 171 21.97 1.60 -22.12
C TYR A 171 21.59 1.36 -20.65
N PRO A 172 21.52 2.42 -19.81
CA PRO A 172 20.95 2.27 -18.50
C PRO A 172 19.47 1.88 -18.61
N ILE A 173 19.02 0.96 -17.77
CA ILE A 173 17.61 0.63 -17.60
C ILE A 173 17.19 0.93 -16.17
N LYS A 174 16.05 1.60 -16.04
CA LYS A 174 15.41 1.85 -14.77
C LYS A 174 13.96 1.36 -14.83
N ILE A 175 13.56 0.56 -13.85
CA ILE A 175 12.20 0.10 -13.70
C ILE A 175 11.69 0.62 -12.36
N ILE A 176 10.48 1.19 -12.35
CA ILE A 176 9.79 1.66 -11.15
C ILE A 176 8.49 0.88 -11.07
N TYR A 177 8.18 0.35 -9.89
CA TYR A 177 6.96 -0.36 -9.59
C TYR A 177 6.35 0.22 -8.32
N LYS A 178 5.03 0.35 -8.28
CA LYS A 178 4.30 0.74 -7.08
C LYS A 178 3.16 -0.21 -6.84
N GLU A 179 3.08 -0.69 -5.63
CA GLU A 179 1.99 -1.50 -5.10
C GLU A 179 1.16 -0.69 -4.15
N THR A 180 -0.15 -0.67 -4.32
CA THR A 180 -1.07 0.05 -3.44
C THR A 180 -1.91 -0.88 -2.59
N ASN A 181 -2.44 -1.96 -3.17
CA ASN A 181 -3.26 -2.92 -2.44
C ASN A 181 -3.48 -4.22 -3.21
N LEU A 182 -3.82 -5.30 -2.48
CA LEU A 182 -4.25 -6.61 -2.95
C LEU A 182 -3.10 -7.52 -3.40
N GLU A 183 -2.91 -7.70 -4.70
CA GLU A 183 -1.93 -8.64 -5.24
C GLU A 183 -0.77 -7.88 -5.88
N ALA A 184 0.45 -8.29 -5.57
CA ALA A 184 1.65 -7.66 -6.08
C ALA A 184 2.32 -8.53 -7.15
N VAL A 185 2.42 -8.02 -8.37
CA VAL A 185 3.05 -8.68 -9.51
C VAL A 185 3.94 -7.69 -10.26
N MET A 186 5.18 -8.07 -10.52
CA MET A 186 6.08 -7.33 -11.41
C MET A 186 6.98 -8.29 -12.18
N LYS A 187 6.78 -8.34 -13.49
CA LYS A 187 7.57 -9.15 -14.42
C LYS A 187 7.99 -8.31 -15.62
N LEU A 188 9.18 -8.59 -16.15
CA LEU A 188 9.73 -7.95 -17.34
C LEU A 188 10.41 -8.99 -18.23
N TRP A 189 10.07 -9.00 -19.53
CA TRP A 189 10.66 -9.82 -20.58
C TRP A 189 11.29 -8.96 -21.68
#